data_7f7f2a1e5f8be011d4ab2274eb00e6c3
#
_entry.id   7f7f2a1e5f8be011d4ab2274eb00e6c3
#
_cell.length_a   1.000
_cell.length_b   1.000
_cell.length_c   1.000
_cell.angle_alpha   90.00
_cell.angle_beta   90.00
_cell.angle_gamma   90.00
#
_symmetry.space_group_name_H-M   'P 1'
#
loop_
_entity.id
_entity.type
_entity.pdbx_description
1 polymer ?
#
loop_
_entity_poly.entity_id
_entity_poly.type
_entity_poly.pdbx_seq_one_letter_code
_entity_poly.pdbx_strand_id
1 'polypeptide(L)'
;MDAQTCIKKLGYVGILSFGTVDEHGHPQVRSISAVHIESDAIYFYTARGKNFCRQLLSDGHVQIHALTKYKEMIRLSAIAQPVSDDEQEHWKNVIFEEQPYLVNVYPGDTRSIGIIFVIRDAHIEYFNLGVRPIDRYYYTMGDAKPEQKGFEISDACIQCGTCEANCPQGCIEEGEPYRIQPEHCLHCGNCFENCPADAIVRLE
;
A
#
# COMPACT_ATOMS: atom_id res chain seq x y z
N MET A 1 -0.52 16.07 -0.34
CA MET A 1 -0.24 14.72 -0.88
C MET A 1 -1.53 14.22 -1.53
N ASP A 2 -1.46 13.42 -2.59
CA ASP A 2 -2.60 12.77 -3.25
C ASP A 2 -2.19 11.39 -3.79
N ALA A 3 -3.16 10.61 -4.27
CA ALA A 3 -2.94 9.26 -4.80
C ALA A 3 -1.92 9.26 -5.95
N GLN A 4 -2.04 10.18 -6.90
CA GLN A 4 -1.13 10.26 -8.05
C GLN A 4 0.32 10.56 -7.63
N THR A 5 0.50 11.41 -6.62
CA THR A 5 1.82 11.68 -6.05
C THR A 5 2.42 10.42 -5.42
N CYS A 6 1.62 9.63 -4.70
CA CYS A 6 2.06 8.34 -4.15
C CYS A 6 2.50 7.38 -5.26
N ILE A 7 1.68 7.23 -6.31
CA ILE A 7 1.99 6.38 -7.47
C ILE A 7 3.28 6.83 -8.17
N LYS A 8 3.45 8.14 -8.43
CA LYS A 8 4.70 8.66 -8.99
C LYS A 8 5.93 8.35 -8.12
N LYS A 9 5.79 8.45 -6.78
CA LYS A 9 6.88 8.11 -5.86
C LYS A 9 7.28 6.63 -5.94
N LEU A 10 6.34 5.71 -6.17
CA LEU A 10 6.65 4.30 -6.43
C LEU A 10 7.54 4.15 -7.67
N GLY A 11 7.23 4.87 -8.76
CA GLY A 11 8.04 4.90 -9.97
C GLY A 11 9.48 5.40 -9.71
N TYR A 12 9.65 6.42 -8.89
CA TYR A 12 10.98 6.92 -8.51
C TYR A 12 11.76 5.95 -7.63
N VAL A 13 11.09 5.15 -6.79
CA VAL A 13 11.75 4.09 -6.03
C VAL A 13 12.22 2.97 -6.96
N GLY A 14 11.41 2.60 -7.95
CA GLY A 14 11.74 1.66 -9.03
C GLY A 14 11.83 0.19 -8.61
N ILE A 15 12.21 -0.11 -7.36
CA ILE A 15 12.24 -1.47 -6.80
C ILE A 15 11.22 -1.53 -5.67
N LEU A 16 10.16 -2.30 -5.89
CA LEU A 16 9.04 -2.40 -4.96
C LEU A 16 9.04 -3.75 -4.25
N SER A 17 8.70 -3.76 -2.97
CA SER A 17 8.49 -5.00 -2.21
C SER A 17 7.06 -5.48 -2.40
N PHE A 18 6.89 -6.70 -2.90
CA PHE A 18 5.59 -7.35 -3.12
C PHE A 18 5.39 -8.46 -2.10
N GLY A 19 4.33 -8.33 -1.30
CA GLY A 19 3.84 -9.36 -0.38
C GLY A 19 2.69 -10.13 -1.01
N THR A 20 2.69 -11.45 -0.89
CA THR A 20 1.59 -12.37 -1.25
C THR A 20 1.49 -13.47 -0.20
N VAL A 21 0.50 -14.34 -0.33
CA VAL A 21 0.34 -15.50 0.53
C VAL A 21 0.45 -16.76 -0.33
N ASP A 22 1.13 -17.79 0.17
CA ASP A 22 1.23 -19.07 -0.53
C ASP A 22 0.02 -19.99 -0.23
N GLU A 23 -0.03 -21.14 -0.87
CA GLU A 23 -1.10 -22.14 -0.74
C GLU A 23 -1.27 -22.71 0.67
N HIS A 24 -0.28 -22.47 1.57
CA HIS A 24 -0.31 -22.89 2.97
C HIS A 24 -0.68 -21.74 3.92
N GLY A 25 -0.99 -20.54 3.38
CA GLY A 25 -1.27 -19.36 4.18
C GLY A 25 -0.02 -18.63 4.69
N HIS A 26 1.18 -18.98 4.22
CA HIS A 26 2.42 -18.33 4.65
C HIS A 26 2.70 -17.07 3.84
N PRO A 27 2.98 -15.92 4.51
CA PRO A 27 3.38 -14.69 3.82
C PRO A 27 4.70 -14.87 3.07
N GLN A 28 4.74 -14.33 1.85
CA GLN A 28 5.89 -14.34 0.97
C GLN A 28 6.22 -12.92 0.54
N VAL A 29 7.49 -12.50 0.58
CA VAL A 29 7.93 -11.17 0.16
C VAL A 29 9.07 -11.28 -0.86
N ARG A 30 9.06 -10.41 -1.88
CA ARG A 30 10.12 -10.29 -2.87
C ARG A 30 10.23 -8.87 -3.39
N SER A 31 11.39 -8.49 -3.87
CA SER A 31 11.62 -7.23 -4.57
C SER A 31 11.38 -7.41 -6.07
N ILE A 32 10.59 -6.55 -6.66
CA ILE A 32 10.26 -6.52 -8.08
C ILE A 32 10.68 -5.16 -8.63
N SER A 33 11.49 -5.19 -9.68
CA SER A 33 11.94 -4.01 -10.44
C SER A 33 11.41 -4.00 -11.88
N ALA A 34 10.89 -5.12 -12.35
CA ALA A 34 10.25 -5.23 -13.66
C ALA A 34 8.82 -4.66 -13.59
N VAL A 35 8.72 -3.35 -13.37
CA VAL A 35 7.47 -2.61 -13.21
C VAL A 35 7.41 -1.44 -14.19
N HIS A 36 6.21 -1.13 -14.67
CA HIS A 36 5.83 0.08 -15.36
C HIS A 36 4.68 0.74 -14.60
N ILE A 37 4.76 2.05 -14.40
CA ILE A 37 3.82 2.80 -13.55
C ILE A 37 3.18 3.92 -14.34
N GLU A 38 1.87 3.83 -14.53
CA GLU A 38 1.01 4.90 -15.06
C GLU A 38 0.31 5.64 -13.91
N SER A 39 -0.45 6.68 -14.24
CA SER A 39 -1.19 7.47 -13.24
C SER A 39 -2.29 6.70 -12.53
N ASP A 40 -2.83 5.67 -13.17
CA ASP A 40 -4.02 4.91 -12.78
C ASP A 40 -3.83 3.39 -12.87
N ALA A 41 -2.60 2.92 -13.16
CA ALA A 41 -2.30 1.50 -13.25
C ALA A 41 -0.83 1.18 -12.91
N ILE A 42 -0.60 -0.01 -12.40
CA ILE A 42 0.73 -0.55 -12.16
C ILE A 42 0.83 -1.89 -12.91
N TYR A 43 1.74 -1.96 -13.87
CA TYR A 43 2.03 -3.18 -14.63
C TYR A 43 3.33 -3.79 -14.15
N PHE A 44 3.40 -5.11 -14.09
CA PHE A 44 4.65 -5.78 -13.72
C PHE A 44 4.76 -7.15 -14.39
N TYR A 45 6.03 -7.53 -14.62
CA TYR A 45 6.40 -8.78 -15.28
C TYR A 45 6.86 -9.82 -14.27
N THR A 46 6.40 -11.06 -14.45
CA THR A 46 6.97 -12.23 -13.76
C THR A 46 6.95 -13.46 -14.65
N ALA A 47 7.88 -14.42 -14.44
CA ALA A 47 7.90 -15.66 -15.19
C ALA A 47 6.88 -16.67 -14.63
N ARG A 48 6.17 -17.36 -15.53
CA ARG A 48 5.09 -18.32 -15.19
C ARG A 48 5.51 -19.45 -14.24
N GLY A 49 6.77 -19.87 -14.27
CA GLY A 49 7.29 -20.92 -13.39
C GLY A 49 7.59 -20.48 -11.95
N LYS A 50 7.50 -19.18 -11.63
CA LYS A 50 7.77 -18.68 -10.28
C LYS A 50 6.58 -18.89 -9.34
N ASN A 51 6.86 -19.18 -8.06
CA ASN A 51 5.84 -19.24 -7.02
C ASN A 51 5.02 -17.96 -6.93
N PHE A 52 5.66 -16.82 -7.15
CA PHE A 52 4.99 -15.51 -7.20
C PHE A 52 3.86 -15.48 -8.25
N CYS A 53 4.13 -15.93 -9.47
CA CYS A 53 3.12 -16.02 -10.52
C CYS A 53 1.96 -16.93 -10.10
N ARG A 54 2.26 -18.10 -9.54
CA ARG A 54 1.25 -19.06 -9.06
C ARG A 54 0.37 -18.46 -7.97
N GLN A 55 0.97 -17.73 -7.01
CA GLN A 55 0.25 -17.05 -5.93
C GLN A 55 -0.71 -15.98 -6.48
N LEU A 56 -0.25 -15.16 -7.42
CA LEU A 56 -1.09 -14.14 -8.06
C LEU A 56 -2.24 -14.75 -8.88
N LEU A 57 -1.99 -15.86 -9.57
CA LEU A 57 -3.03 -16.57 -10.34
C LEU A 57 -4.04 -17.27 -9.44
N SER A 58 -3.67 -17.59 -8.20
CA SER A 58 -4.55 -18.27 -7.22
C SER A 58 -5.61 -17.34 -6.65
N ASP A 59 -5.22 -16.18 -6.13
CA ASP A 59 -6.15 -15.24 -5.51
C ASP A 59 -5.93 -13.76 -5.88
N GLY A 60 -4.78 -13.43 -6.45
CA GLY A 60 -4.42 -12.11 -6.91
C GLY A 60 -4.09 -11.09 -5.82
N HIS A 61 -4.35 -11.37 -4.55
CA HIS A 61 -4.08 -10.41 -3.47
C HIS A 61 -2.58 -10.10 -3.35
N VAL A 62 -2.28 -8.82 -3.30
CA VAL A 62 -0.91 -8.33 -3.20
C VAL A 62 -0.83 -7.12 -2.27
N GLN A 63 0.23 -7.11 -1.45
CA GLN A 63 0.64 -5.94 -0.71
C GLN A 63 1.93 -5.40 -1.33
N ILE A 64 1.93 -4.12 -1.69
CA ILE A 64 3.13 -3.46 -2.20
C ILE A 64 3.62 -2.47 -1.15
N HIS A 65 4.92 -2.45 -0.94
CA HIS A 65 5.58 -1.49 -0.05
C HIS A 65 6.78 -0.85 -0.74
N ALA A 66 6.90 0.45 -0.58
CA ALA A 66 8.07 1.22 -0.96
C ALA A 66 8.47 2.19 0.16
N LEU A 67 9.78 2.32 0.37
CA LEU A 67 10.38 3.32 1.25
C LEU A 67 11.18 4.29 0.38
N THR A 68 10.79 5.56 0.40
CA THR A 68 11.53 6.60 -0.33
C THR A 68 12.83 6.97 0.40
N LYS A 69 13.76 7.61 -0.29
CA LYS A 69 14.98 8.16 0.34
C LYS A 69 14.71 9.21 1.43
N TYR A 70 13.50 9.74 1.47
CA TYR A 70 13.03 10.72 2.47
C TYR A 70 12.31 10.05 3.65
N LYS A 71 12.39 8.71 3.77
CA LYS A 71 11.73 7.91 4.82
C LYS A 71 10.19 7.93 4.76
N GLU A 72 9.65 8.30 3.63
CA GLU A 72 8.22 8.17 3.35
C GLU A 72 7.91 6.72 2.97
N MET A 73 6.95 6.12 3.63
CA MET A 73 6.48 4.78 3.33
C MET A 73 5.19 4.86 2.52
N ILE A 74 5.12 4.10 1.44
CA ILE A 74 3.92 3.97 0.63
C ILE A 74 3.56 2.49 0.60
N ARG A 75 2.34 2.17 1.00
CA ARG A 75 1.78 0.82 0.96
C ARG A 75 0.55 0.79 0.07
N LEU A 76 0.43 -0.25 -0.75
CA LEU A 76 -0.77 -0.52 -1.51
C LEU A 76 -1.31 -1.89 -1.15
N SER A 77 -2.63 -1.96 -0.96
CA SER A 77 -3.40 -3.20 -0.90
C SER A 77 -4.22 -3.31 -2.16
N ALA A 78 -4.07 -4.37 -2.93
CA ALA A 78 -4.67 -4.51 -4.24
C ALA A 78 -4.91 -5.97 -4.65
N ILE A 79 -5.66 -6.13 -5.74
CA ILE A 79 -5.74 -7.39 -6.48
C ILE A 79 -5.04 -7.17 -7.83
N ALA A 80 -4.03 -7.98 -8.10
CA ALA A 80 -3.35 -8.01 -9.38
C ALA A 80 -4.01 -9.05 -10.30
N GLN A 81 -4.26 -8.67 -11.54
CA GLN A 81 -4.85 -9.53 -12.56
C GLN A 81 -3.94 -9.62 -13.78
N PRO A 82 -3.87 -10.76 -14.48
CA PRO A 82 -3.21 -10.81 -15.79
C PRO A 82 -3.86 -9.79 -16.73
N VAL A 83 -3.07 -9.08 -17.53
CA VAL A 83 -3.63 -8.31 -18.64
C VAL A 83 -4.17 -9.27 -19.69
N SER A 84 -5.06 -8.78 -20.57
CA SER A 84 -5.60 -9.58 -21.68
C SER A 84 -4.50 -10.11 -22.60
N ASP A 85 -4.75 -11.23 -23.27
CA ASP A 85 -3.73 -11.89 -24.10
C ASP A 85 -3.19 -10.99 -25.22
N ASP A 86 -4.01 -10.13 -25.77
CA ASP A 86 -3.65 -9.15 -26.82
C ASP A 86 -2.79 -8.00 -26.29
N GLU A 87 -2.88 -7.66 -25.00
CA GLU A 87 -2.06 -6.64 -24.36
C GLU A 87 -0.70 -7.16 -23.83
N GLN A 88 -0.55 -8.51 -23.66
CA GLN A 88 0.63 -9.12 -23.05
C GLN A 88 1.94 -8.69 -23.73
N GLU A 89 1.98 -8.70 -25.07
CA GLU A 89 3.23 -8.37 -25.79
C GLU A 89 3.53 -6.87 -25.76
N HIS A 90 2.51 -6.03 -25.79
CA HIS A 90 2.66 -4.58 -25.69
C HIS A 90 3.34 -4.22 -24.34
N TRP A 91 2.78 -4.65 -23.22
CA TRP A 91 3.32 -4.31 -21.90
C TRP A 91 4.67 -4.97 -21.59
N LYS A 92 4.94 -6.17 -22.15
CA LYS A 92 6.30 -6.75 -22.12
C LYS A 92 7.32 -5.84 -22.79
N ASN A 93 7.00 -5.33 -23.98
CA ASN A 93 7.90 -4.44 -24.71
C ASN A 93 8.18 -3.17 -23.91
N VAL A 94 7.14 -2.52 -23.36
CA VAL A 94 7.27 -1.31 -22.51
C VAL A 94 8.20 -1.59 -21.32
N ILE A 95 7.94 -2.66 -20.54
CA ILE A 95 8.74 -2.96 -19.35
C ILE A 95 10.20 -3.31 -19.72
N PHE A 96 10.45 -4.04 -20.81
CA PHE A 96 11.80 -4.40 -21.22
C PHE A 96 12.56 -3.20 -21.80
N GLU A 97 11.88 -2.23 -22.40
CA GLU A 97 12.49 -0.98 -22.83
C GLU A 97 12.89 -0.10 -21.63
N GLU A 98 12.02 0.04 -20.64
CA GLU A 98 12.29 0.82 -19.42
C GLU A 98 13.31 0.14 -18.49
N GLN A 99 13.42 -1.21 -18.56
CA GLN A 99 14.29 -2.02 -17.71
C GLN A 99 15.26 -2.86 -18.55
N PRO A 100 16.26 -2.23 -19.22
CA PRO A 100 17.10 -2.91 -20.22
C PRO A 100 17.89 -4.13 -19.66
N TYR A 101 18.16 -4.19 -18.36
CA TYR A 101 18.83 -5.32 -17.74
C TYR A 101 18.02 -6.62 -17.88
N LEU A 102 16.70 -6.55 -18.07
CA LEU A 102 15.83 -7.72 -18.27
C LEU A 102 16.21 -8.52 -19.53
N VAL A 103 16.77 -7.86 -20.54
CA VAL A 103 17.27 -8.53 -21.76
C VAL A 103 18.39 -9.54 -21.43
N ASN A 104 19.20 -9.24 -20.40
CA ASN A 104 20.24 -10.16 -19.95
C ASN A 104 19.68 -11.30 -19.08
N VAL A 105 18.57 -11.06 -18.38
CA VAL A 105 17.89 -12.07 -17.55
C VAL A 105 17.06 -13.02 -18.42
N TYR A 106 16.42 -12.48 -19.45
CA TYR A 106 15.55 -13.20 -20.39
C TYR A 106 15.97 -12.90 -21.84
N PRO A 107 17.11 -13.44 -22.31
CA PRO A 107 17.64 -13.15 -23.64
C PRO A 107 16.76 -13.74 -24.75
N GLY A 108 16.64 -13.00 -25.86
CA GLY A 108 15.90 -13.43 -27.05
C GLY A 108 14.45 -13.82 -26.74
N ASP A 109 14.02 -14.96 -27.26
CA ASP A 109 12.63 -15.44 -27.12
C ASP A 109 12.30 -15.97 -25.72
N THR A 110 13.28 -16.10 -24.82
CA THR A 110 13.03 -16.59 -23.45
C THR A 110 12.14 -15.64 -22.64
N ARG A 111 12.00 -14.37 -23.04
CA ARG A 111 11.04 -13.42 -22.44
C ARG A 111 9.58 -13.88 -22.58
N SER A 112 9.28 -14.78 -23.53
CA SER A 112 7.95 -15.34 -23.74
C SER A 112 7.44 -16.20 -22.56
N ILE A 113 8.36 -16.65 -21.66
CA ILE A 113 8.01 -17.38 -20.42
C ILE A 113 7.25 -16.48 -19.43
N GLY A 114 7.32 -15.18 -19.59
CA GLY A 114 6.69 -14.26 -18.67
C GLY A 114 5.24 -13.92 -18.98
N ILE A 115 4.59 -13.42 -17.96
CA ILE A 115 3.23 -12.91 -17.96
C ILE A 115 3.22 -11.53 -17.31
N ILE A 116 2.41 -10.63 -17.85
CA ILE A 116 2.18 -9.30 -17.30
C ILE A 116 0.93 -9.32 -16.44
N PHE A 117 1.05 -8.75 -15.26
CA PHE A 117 -0.07 -8.44 -14.37
C PHE A 117 -0.29 -6.93 -14.33
N VAL A 118 -1.52 -6.53 -14.03
CA VAL A 118 -1.92 -5.15 -13.83
C VAL A 118 -2.68 -5.00 -12.50
N ILE A 119 -2.47 -3.86 -11.86
CA ILE A 119 -3.25 -3.37 -10.72
C ILE A 119 -3.91 -2.08 -11.18
N ARG A 120 -5.25 -2.00 -11.14
CA ARG A 120 -6.03 -0.80 -11.49
C ARG A 120 -6.74 -0.22 -10.28
N ASP A 121 -7.12 -1.07 -9.33
CA ASP A 121 -7.81 -0.69 -8.10
C ASP A 121 -6.92 -0.97 -6.90
N ALA A 122 -6.72 0.04 -6.05
CA ALA A 122 -5.88 -0.13 -4.87
C ALA A 122 -6.28 0.81 -3.73
N HIS A 123 -6.07 0.35 -2.50
CA HIS A 123 -5.99 1.20 -1.32
C HIS A 123 -4.55 1.62 -1.11
N ILE A 124 -4.30 2.90 -0.94
CA ILE A 124 -2.97 3.48 -0.77
C ILE A 124 -2.86 4.09 0.60
N GLU A 125 -1.86 3.71 1.36
CA GLU A 125 -1.47 4.36 2.59
C GLU A 125 -0.13 5.07 2.40
N TYR A 126 -0.11 6.37 2.64
CA TYR A 126 1.11 7.17 2.80
C TYR A 126 1.38 7.36 4.28
N PHE A 127 2.62 7.10 4.71
CA PHE A 127 3.03 7.22 6.09
C PHE A 127 4.45 7.78 6.20
N ASN A 128 4.62 8.88 6.95
CA ASN A 128 5.90 9.56 7.10
C ASN A 128 6.23 9.80 8.58
N LEU A 129 7.22 9.08 9.06
CA LEU A 129 7.79 9.25 10.41
C LEU A 129 8.91 10.33 10.48
N GLY A 130 9.26 10.92 9.34
CA GLY A 130 10.32 11.93 9.25
C GLY A 130 9.87 13.34 9.67
N VAL A 131 8.58 13.53 9.95
CA VAL A 131 7.97 14.79 10.36
C VAL A 131 7.30 14.66 11.72
N ARG A 132 7.01 15.78 12.39
CA ARG A 132 6.35 15.80 13.70
C ARG A 132 5.32 16.92 13.78
N PRO A 133 4.04 16.60 14.09
CA PRO A 133 3.48 15.24 14.19
C PRO A 133 3.70 14.44 12.90
N ILE A 134 3.56 13.13 12.97
CA ILE A 134 3.70 12.26 11.79
C ILE A 134 2.64 12.57 10.76
N ASP A 135 2.90 12.22 9.48
CA ASP A 135 1.87 12.26 8.43
C ASP A 135 1.39 10.85 8.08
N ARG A 136 0.08 10.68 8.03
CA ARG A 136 -0.60 9.48 7.55
C ARG A 136 -1.81 9.85 6.72
N TYR A 137 -1.86 9.38 5.50
CA TYR A 137 -2.98 9.63 4.60
C TYR A 137 -3.40 8.35 3.91
N TYR A 138 -4.70 8.24 3.63
CA TYR A 138 -5.30 7.14 2.88
C TYR A 138 -5.91 7.67 1.59
N TYR A 139 -5.63 6.97 0.50
CA TYR A 139 -6.13 7.29 -0.83
C TYR A 139 -6.62 6.01 -1.50
N THR A 140 -7.33 6.16 -2.60
CA THR A 140 -7.74 5.07 -3.47
C THR A 140 -7.27 5.33 -4.90
N MET A 141 -7.07 4.25 -5.64
CA MET A 141 -6.84 4.26 -7.09
C MET A 141 -7.96 3.43 -7.73
N GLY A 142 -8.44 3.85 -8.91
CA GLY A 142 -9.52 3.19 -9.62
C GLY A 142 -10.85 3.25 -8.88
N ASP A 143 -11.57 2.13 -8.88
CA ASP A 143 -12.90 1.97 -8.27
C ASP A 143 -12.85 1.50 -6.81
N ALA A 144 -11.66 1.46 -6.18
CA ALA A 144 -11.51 1.08 -4.78
C ALA A 144 -12.28 2.05 -3.87
N LYS A 145 -13.05 1.50 -2.93
CA LYS A 145 -13.83 2.32 -2.00
C LYS A 145 -12.96 2.81 -0.84
N PRO A 146 -13.09 4.09 -0.42
CA PRO A 146 -12.36 4.57 0.75
C PRO A 146 -12.61 3.71 1.98
N GLU A 147 -11.54 3.38 2.71
CA GLU A 147 -11.58 2.69 4.00
C GLU A 147 -11.17 3.68 5.10
N GLN A 148 -11.89 3.64 6.22
CA GLN A 148 -11.48 4.36 7.41
C GLN A 148 -10.75 3.40 8.33
N LYS A 149 -9.54 3.80 8.77
CA LYS A 149 -8.71 3.01 9.68
C LYS A 149 -8.27 3.87 10.85
N GLY A 150 -8.03 3.22 11.98
CA GLY A 150 -7.52 3.91 13.17
C GLY A 150 -8.47 3.84 14.35
N PHE A 151 -8.73 4.99 14.97
CA PHE A 151 -9.58 5.08 16.16
C PHE A 151 -10.47 6.31 16.07
N GLU A 152 -11.67 6.19 16.62
CA GLU A 152 -12.66 7.26 16.72
C GLU A 152 -13.17 7.35 18.16
N ILE A 153 -13.47 8.58 18.62
CA ILE A 153 -14.03 8.82 19.94
C ILE A 153 -15.54 9.03 19.79
N SER A 154 -16.32 8.17 20.44
CA SER A 154 -17.78 8.18 20.37
C SER A 154 -18.42 9.18 21.36
N ASP A 155 -19.73 9.34 21.26
CA ASP A 155 -20.54 10.17 22.15
C ASP A 155 -20.57 9.67 23.62
N ALA A 156 -20.04 8.47 23.90
CA ALA A 156 -19.84 7.97 25.25
C ALA A 156 -18.69 8.66 26.00
N CYS A 157 -17.99 9.59 25.36
CA CYS A 157 -16.88 10.36 25.92
C CYS A 157 -17.34 11.21 27.11
N ILE A 158 -16.69 11.01 28.26
CA ILE A 158 -16.93 11.78 29.51
C ILE A 158 -16.00 13.00 29.66
N GLN A 159 -15.26 13.36 28.62
CA GLN A 159 -14.38 14.56 28.57
C GLN A 159 -13.29 14.61 29.65
N CYS A 160 -12.75 13.46 30.04
CA CYS A 160 -11.76 13.36 31.11
C CYS A 160 -10.33 13.75 30.70
N GLY A 161 -10.02 13.99 29.41
CA GLY A 161 -8.72 14.39 28.89
C GLY A 161 -7.63 13.31 28.91
N THR A 162 -7.91 12.10 29.40
CA THR A 162 -6.89 11.03 29.52
C THR A 162 -6.26 10.65 28.17
N CYS A 163 -7.07 10.58 27.11
CA CYS A 163 -6.60 10.22 25.77
C CYS A 163 -5.66 11.28 25.17
N GLU A 164 -5.97 12.56 25.33
CA GLU A 164 -5.14 13.69 24.89
C GLU A 164 -3.80 13.70 25.64
N ALA A 165 -3.84 13.64 26.98
CA ALA A 165 -2.65 13.67 27.84
C ALA A 165 -1.66 12.53 27.55
N ASN A 166 -2.17 11.36 27.11
CA ASN A 166 -1.35 10.18 26.82
C ASN A 166 -1.01 10.01 25.33
N CYS A 167 -1.45 10.90 24.43
CA CYS A 167 -1.18 10.76 23.01
C CYS A 167 0.28 11.09 22.66
N PRO A 168 1.09 10.12 22.15
CA PRO A 168 2.50 10.37 21.85
C PRO A 168 2.72 11.34 20.68
N GLN A 169 1.70 11.59 19.85
CA GLN A 169 1.75 12.55 18.75
C GLN A 169 1.06 13.87 19.07
N GLY A 170 0.32 13.96 20.19
CA GLY A 170 -0.51 15.12 20.49
C GLY A 170 -1.58 15.38 19.43
N CYS A 171 -2.11 14.31 18.83
CA CYS A 171 -3.08 14.39 17.74
C CYS A 171 -4.54 14.21 18.21
N ILE A 172 -4.83 14.49 19.48
CA ILE A 172 -6.18 14.46 20.03
C ILE A 172 -6.51 15.86 20.54
N GLU A 173 -7.57 16.42 20.02
CA GLU A 173 -8.05 17.74 20.34
C GLU A 173 -9.18 17.69 21.36
N GLU A 174 -9.21 18.66 22.29
CA GLU A 174 -10.31 18.87 23.21
C GLU A 174 -11.60 19.19 22.44
N GLY A 175 -12.72 18.62 22.91
CA GLY A 175 -14.04 18.82 22.30
C GLY A 175 -15.11 18.00 23.01
N GLU A 176 -16.34 18.05 22.52
CA GLU A 176 -17.52 17.33 23.04
C GLU A 176 -18.16 16.47 21.92
N PRO A 177 -17.65 15.23 21.68
CA PRO A 177 -16.52 14.53 22.30
C PRO A 177 -15.15 15.05 21.88
N TYR A 178 -14.06 14.60 22.55
CA TYR A 178 -12.68 14.76 22.06
C TYR A 178 -12.55 14.21 20.63
N ARG A 179 -11.59 14.75 19.85
CA ARG A 179 -11.43 14.35 18.44
C ARG A 179 -10.00 13.92 18.14
N ILE A 180 -9.84 12.78 17.51
CA ILE A 180 -8.57 12.32 16.97
C ILE A 180 -8.36 12.95 15.58
N GLN A 181 -7.16 13.51 15.33
CA GLN A 181 -6.71 13.93 14.00
C GLN A 181 -6.12 12.69 13.29
N PRO A 182 -6.83 12.07 12.33
CA PRO A 182 -6.41 10.80 11.75
C PRO A 182 -5.11 10.91 10.96
N GLU A 183 -4.85 12.09 10.36
CA GLU A 183 -3.64 12.40 9.59
C GLU A 183 -2.36 12.42 10.43
N HIS A 184 -2.48 12.53 11.75
CA HIS A 184 -1.36 12.55 12.68
C HIS A 184 -1.37 11.37 13.65
N CYS A 185 -2.29 10.43 13.45
CA CYS A 185 -2.46 9.28 14.35
C CYS A 185 -1.51 8.14 14.00
N LEU A 186 -0.72 7.68 14.98
CA LEU A 186 0.14 6.49 14.86
C LEU A 186 -0.64 5.17 14.78
N HIS A 187 -1.91 5.16 15.13
CA HIS A 187 -2.71 3.97 15.39
C HIS A 187 -2.11 3.06 16.49
N CYS A 188 -1.45 3.66 17.48
CA CYS A 188 -0.78 2.90 18.54
C CYS A 188 -1.75 2.29 19.57
N GLY A 189 -3.02 2.75 19.62
CA GLY A 189 -4.03 2.23 20.54
C GLY A 189 -3.95 2.76 21.98
N ASN A 190 -2.95 3.60 22.33
CA ASN A 190 -2.76 4.05 23.70
C ASN A 190 -3.99 4.79 24.27
N CYS A 191 -4.64 5.60 23.47
CA CYS A 191 -5.90 6.26 23.86
C CYS A 191 -7.04 5.27 24.10
N PHE A 192 -7.13 4.24 23.25
CA PHE A 192 -8.13 3.17 23.34
C PHE A 192 -7.99 2.36 24.63
N GLU A 193 -6.77 1.89 24.94
CA GLU A 193 -6.49 1.06 26.12
C GLU A 193 -6.64 1.81 27.44
N ASN A 194 -6.48 3.14 27.45
CA ASN A 194 -6.54 3.96 28.65
C ASN A 194 -7.82 4.78 28.80
N CYS A 195 -8.85 4.53 27.98
CA CYS A 195 -10.10 5.23 28.06
C CYS A 195 -10.95 4.70 29.23
N PRO A 196 -11.20 5.47 30.32
CA PRO A 196 -11.95 4.95 31.48
C PRO A 196 -13.47 4.77 31.21
N ALA A 197 -13.94 5.32 30.07
CA ALA A 197 -15.35 5.24 29.67
C ALA A 197 -15.58 4.28 28.49
N ASP A 198 -14.54 3.58 28.01
CA ASP A 198 -14.59 2.72 26.82
C ASP A 198 -15.18 3.45 25.58
N ALA A 199 -15.02 4.77 25.54
CA ALA A 199 -15.62 5.64 24.52
C ALA A 199 -14.85 5.64 23.18
N ILE A 200 -13.72 4.94 23.06
CA ILE A 200 -12.90 4.92 21.84
C ILE A 200 -13.11 3.60 21.12
N VAL A 201 -13.42 3.67 19.84
CA VAL A 201 -13.64 2.51 18.99
C VAL A 201 -12.53 2.38 17.96
N ARG A 202 -12.15 1.15 17.60
CA ARG A 202 -11.22 0.86 16.54
C ARG A 202 -11.98 0.77 15.22
N LEU A 203 -11.51 1.50 14.22
CA LEU A 203 -11.97 1.41 12.83
C LEU A 203 -11.11 0.37 12.10
N GLU A 204 -11.73 -0.50 11.31
CA GLU A 204 -11.04 -1.56 10.54
C GLU A 204 -10.74 -1.15 9.10
#